data_af129982b0b0e992d4b31259b420d444
#
_entry.id   af129982b0b0e992d4b31259b420d444
#
_cell.length_a   1.000
_cell.length_b   1.000
_cell.length_c   1.000
_cell.angle_alpha   90.00
_cell.angle_beta   90.00
_cell.angle_gamma   90.00
#
_symmetry.space_group_name_H-M   'P 1'
#
loop_
_entity.id
_entity.type
_entity.pdbx_description
1 polymer ?
#
loop_
_entity_poly.entity_id
_entity_poly.type
_entity_poly.pdbx_seq_one_letter_code
_entity_poly.pdbx_strand_id
1 'polypeptide(L)'
;MLDRYVFGKVNRISPEAPVPVFLTKSSKEILGGSGNVLSNLVSLGTQTSYLSIIGKDDTGTKIKNLLKKLNTNNYNLIIDPLRKTTVKTRYISNSQQIIRVDEETSESLLKKVENDLIKKIDKFIKNKDVIVISDYNKGVITERVCKYIIKKANLLKIPIIIDPKNKNFEIYKNSTLVTPNQLEASKITKLSIDSNIDTEKCGRMIIKKYNIKNVLVTRGDKGLSLITKKGSFHSPTISKEVYDVSGAGDTVLAVIASTFNKLEPIKALTLANKAAGKVIGRIGTSTIKLKELFENEQKAYSNKIFDIKLLCKKLKEDRKKGFKIGFTNGCFDILHFGHISYIERSKMSCDKLIIALNSDSSVKKIKGKNRPINNELHRAKVLSSLKFCDYVIIFNDKTPLSIIKKIKPDLITKGGDYKNKKIVGENEIKKWGGSVLALDFVEGLSSTKILNKL
;
A
#
# COMPACT_ATOMS: atom_id res chain seq x y z
N MET A 1 -14.27 20.35 -1.71
CA MET A 1 -13.50 20.65 -2.93
C MET A 1 -13.75 19.57 -3.96
N LEU A 2 -13.84 19.93 -5.25
CA LEU A 2 -13.97 19.03 -6.39
C LEU A 2 -12.65 19.03 -7.16
N ASP A 3 -12.10 17.84 -7.42
CA ASP A 3 -11.02 17.67 -8.38
C ASP A 3 -11.60 17.24 -9.72
N ARG A 4 -11.33 18.00 -10.77
CA ARG A 4 -11.76 17.74 -12.15
C ARG A 4 -10.53 17.46 -12.99
N TYR A 5 -10.51 16.31 -13.66
CA TYR A 5 -9.48 15.91 -14.61
C TYR A 5 -10.07 15.96 -16.00
N VAL A 6 -9.50 16.79 -16.86
CA VAL A 6 -9.90 16.93 -18.27
C VAL A 6 -8.82 16.31 -19.13
N PHE A 7 -9.15 15.24 -19.80
CA PHE A 7 -8.23 14.53 -20.69
C PHE A 7 -8.43 14.97 -22.13
N GLY A 8 -7.34 15.21 -22.84
CA GLY A 8 -7.38 15.70 -24.20
C GLY A 8 -6.04 15.56 -24.94
N LYS A 9 -5.94 16.31 -26.03
CA LYS A 9 -4.72 16.41 -26.85
C LYS A 9 -4.39 17.86 -27.14
N VAL A 10 -3.10 18.16 -27.19
CA VAL A 10 -2.55 19.42 -27.68
C VAL A 10 -1.84 19.10 -28.99
N ASN A 11 -2.42 19.52 -30.12
CA ASN A 11 -1.89 19.20 -31.44
C ASN A 11 -1.48 20.44 -32.23
N ARG A 12 -1.82 21.64 -31.77
CA ARG A 12 -1.51 22.90 -32.46
C ARG A 12 -1.41 24.07 -31.48
N ILE A 13 -0.75 25.12 -31.92
CA ILE A 13 -0.75 26.44 -31.28
C ILE A 13 -1.91 27.25 -31.85
N SER A 14 -2.50 28.11 -31.05
CA SER A 14 -3.57 29.02 -31.51
C SER A 14 -2.99 30.03 -32.53
N PRO A 15 -3.72 30.37 -33.61
CA PRO A 15 -3.36 31.47 -34.48
C PRO A 15 -3.58 32.83 -33.83
N GLU A 16 -4.37 32.91 -32.75
CA GLU A 16 -4.70 34.18 -32.07
C GLU A 16 -3.65 34.61 -31.04
N ALA A 17 -2.90 33.62 -30.48
CA ALA A 17 -1.88 33.86 -29.46
C ALA A 17 -0.93 32.64 -29.37
N PRO A 18 0.31 32.78 -28.88
CA PRO A 18 1.27 31.67 -28.77
C PRO A 18 0.92 30.74 -27.60
N VAL A 19 -0.31 30.19 -27.59
CA VAL A 19 -0.82 29.28 -26.57
C VAL A 19 -1.26 27.96 -27.19
N PRO A 20 -1.09 26.82 -26.49
CA PRO A 20 -1.52 25.52 -26.98
C PRO A 20 -3.06 25.42 -27.01
N VAL A 21 -3.62 24.84 -28.09
CA VAL A 21 -5.05 24.52 -28.20
C VAL A 21 -5.26 23.12 -27.64
N PHE A 22 -6.00 23.05 -26.53
CA PHE A 22 -6.35 21.79 -25.87
C PHE A 22 -7.70 21.26 -26.38
N LEU A 23 -7.68 20.12 -27.06
CA LEU A 23 -8.87 19.44 -27.56
C LEU A 23 -9.35 18.42 -26.52
N THR A 24 -10.44 18.74 -25.82
CA THR A 24 -11.03 17.89 -24.78
C THR A 24 -11.61 16.61 -25.37
N LYS A 25 -11.32 15.47 -24.76
CA LYS A 25 -11.89 14.15 -25.10
C LYS A 25 -12.84 13.63 -24.04
N SER A 26 -12.48 13.74 -22.78
CA SER A 26 -13.27 13.26 -21.66
C SER A 26 -12.95 14.04 -20.39
N SER A 27 -13.83 13.96 -19.39
CA SER A 27 -13.58 14.51 -18.07
C SER A 27 -13.98 13.52 -16.97
N LYS A 28 -13.32 13.63 -15.83
CA LYS A 28 -13.61 12.87 -14.62
C LYS A 28 -13.65 13.82 -13.44
N GLU A 29 -14.70 13.71 -12.62
CA GLU A 29 -14.87 14.52 -11.41
C GLU A 29 -14.85 13.60 -10.18
N ILE A 30 -14.09 13.98 -9.16
CA ILE A 30 -13.94 13.22 -7.92
C ILE A 30 -13.88 14.17 -6.71
N LEU A 31 -14.10 13.64 -5.52
CA LEU A 31 -13.93 14.39 -4.28
C LEU A 31 -12.43 14.68 -4.05
N GLY A 32 -12.08 15.95 -3.88
CA GLY A 32 -10.72 16.42 -3.59
C GLY A 32 -10.57 16.95 -2.18
N GLY A 33 -9.33 17.16 -1.74
CA GLY A 33 -9.00 17.66 -0.41
C GLY A 33 -9.58 16.81 0.71
N SER A 34 -10.26 17.43 1.69
CA SER A 34 -10.89 16.68 2.79
C SER A 34 -11.87 15.60 2.31
N GLY A 35 -12.47 15.76 1.12
CA GLY A 35 -13.31 14.74 0.49
C GLY A 35 -12.49 13.55 0.00
N ASN A 36 -11.24 13.74 -0.42
CA ASN A 36 -10.33 12.65 -0.76
C ASN A 36 -9.89 11.88 0.50
N VAL A 37 -9.62 12.57 1.62
CA VAL A 37 -9.37 11.93 2.92
C VAL A 37 -10.56 11.05 3.31
N LEU A 38 -11.79 11.59 3.21
CA LEU A 38 -13.01 10.83 3.46
C LEU A 38 -13.13 9.60 2.57
N SER A 39 -12.88 9.75 1.26
CA SER A 39 -12.95 8.64 0.30
C SER A 39 -11.97 7.52 0.64
N ASN A 40 -10.76 7.87 1.08
CA ASN A 40 -9.76 6.91 1.56
C ASN A 40 -10.21 6.21 2.85
N LEU A 41 -10.73 6.94 3.84
CA LEU A 41 -11.24 6.37 5.09
C LEU A 41 -12.36 5.36 4.85
N VAL A 42 -13.34 5.71 3.99
CA VAL A 42 -14.43 4.81 3.62
C VAL A 42 -13.90 3.57 2.89
N SER A 43 -12.96 3.75 1.96
CA SER A 43 -12.32 2.66 1.21
C SER A 43 -11.52 1.70 2.11
N LEU A 44 -11.02 2.19 3.25
CA LEU A 44 -10.36 1.41 4.30
C LEU A 44 -11.36 0.74 5.27
N GLY A 45 -12.66 0.90 5.06
CA GLY A 45 -13.70 0.32 5.91
C GLY A 45 -13.95 1.08 7.22
N THR A 46 -13.51 2.32 7.35
CA THR A 46 -13.69 3.15 8.54
C THR A 46 -15.09 3.77 8.54
N GLN A 47 -15.81 3.68 9.66
CA GLN A 47 -17.04 4.44 9.86
C GLN A 47 -16.72 5.92 10.00
N THR A 48 -17.33 6.75 9.16
CA THR A 48 -16.98 8.17 9.05
C THR A 48 -18.18 9.09 9.32
N SER A 49 -17.89 10.23 9.91
CA SER A 49 -18.80 11.38 9.95
C SER A 49 -18.09 12.55 9.29
N TYR A 50 -18.71 13.18 8.29
CA TYR A 50 -18.09 14.22 7.51
C TYR A 50 -18.84 15.55 7.61
N LEU A 51 -18.11 16.62 7.89
CA LEU A 51 -18.63 17.97 7.98
C LEU A 51 -17.80 18.90 7.12
N SER A 52 -18.43 19.67 6.25
CA SER A 52 -17.76 20.62 5.36
C SER A 52 -18.69 21.74 4.91
N ILE A 53 -18.14 22.69 4.15
CA ILE A 53 -18.88 23.83 3.60
C ILE A 53 -18.80 23.81 2.08
N ILE A 54 -19.89 24.16 1.43
CA ILE A 54 -20.00 24.33 -0.01
C ILE A 54 -20.68 25.65 -0.34
N GLY A 55 -20.52 26.14 -1.56
CA GLY A 55 -21.30 27.23 -2.12
C GLY A 55 -22.71 26.80 -2.52
N LYS A 56 -23.54 27.79 -2.86
CA LYS A 56 -24.85 27.58 -3.49
C LYS A 56 -24.66 27.55 -5.03
N ASP A 57 -23.99 26.51 -5.53
CA ASP A 57 -23.62 26.39 -6.96
C ASP A 57 -23.71 24.92 -7.44
N ASP A 58 -23.58 24.74 -8.77
CA ASP A 58 -23.63 23.43 -9.40
C ASP A 58 -22.53 22.49 -8.88
N THR A 59 -21.36 23.03 -8.59
CA THR A 59 -20.26 22.25 -8.03
C THR A 59 -20.61 21.70 -6.63
N GLY A 60 -21.27 22.48 -5.80
CA GLY A 60 -21.81 22.04 -4.51
C GLY A 60 -22.80 20.90 -4.68
N THR A 61 -23.66 20.97 -5.68
CA THR A 61 -24.61 19.89 -6.04
C THR A 61 -23.88 18.63 -6.51
N LYS A 62 -22.83 18.76 -7.34
CA LYS A 62 -21.98 17.63 -7.75
C LYS A 62 -21.30 16.95 -6.56
N ILE A 63 -20.76 17.72 -5.61
CA ILE A 63 -20.16 17.18 -4.38
C ILE A 63 -21.19 16.38 -3.57
N LYS A 64 -22.43 16.90 -3.40
CA LYS A 64 -23.52 16.14 -2.74
C LYS A 64 -23.78 14.79 -3.41
N ASN A 65 -23.82 14.76 -4.74
CA ASN A 65 -24.04 13.54 -5.49
C ASN A 65 -22.88 12.55 -5.37
N LEU A 66 -21.63 13.04 -5.35
CA LEU A 66 -20.44 12.19 -5.13
C LEU A 66 -20.43 11.60 -3.72
N LEU A 67 -20.82 12.35 -2.69
CA LEU A 67 -20.93 11.86 -1.31
C LEU A 67 -22.02 10.78 -1.19
N LYS A 68 -23.17 10.95 -1.84
CA LYS A 68 -24.21 9.91 -1.88
C LYS A 68 -23.69 8.60 -2.50
N LYS A 69 -22.92 8.67 -3.59
CA LYS A 69 -22.31 7.50 -4.23
C LYS A 69 -21.25 6.81 -3.37
N LEU A 70 -20.65 7.52 -2.43
CA LEU A 70 -19.61 6.98 -1.53
C LEU A 70 -20.19 6.09 -0.41
N ASN A 71 -21.55 5.94 -0.32
CA ASN A 71 -22.24 5.20 0.73
C ASN A 71 -21.89 5.65 2.17
N THR A 72 -21.50 6.91 2.34
CA THR A 72 -21.36 7.51 3.66
C THR A 72 -22.69 8.16 4.06
N ASN A 73 -23.36 7.61 5.04
CA ASN A 73 -24.69 8.07 5.45
C ASN A 73 -24.64 9.20 6.48
N ASN A 74 -23.46 9.51 7.02
CA ASN A 74 -23.30 10.50 8.08
C ASN A 74 -22.43 11.67 7.62
N TYR A 75 -23.02 12.54 6.79
CA TYR A 75 -22.37 13.79 6.40
C TYR A 75 -23.31 14.98 6.51
N ASN A 76 -22.73 16.16 6.73
CA ASN A 76 -23.46 17.44 6.68
C ASN A 76 -22.65 18.46 5.88
N LEU A 77 -23.29 19.10 4.93
CA LEU A 77 -22.72 20.18 4.14
C LEU A 77 -23.48 21.47 4.44
N ILE A 78 -22.79 22.42 5.03
CA ILE A 78 -23.33 23.76 5.27
C ILE A 78 -23.19 24.56 3.97
N ILE A 79 -24.23 25.29 3.61
CA ILE A 79 -24.22 26.15 2.43
C ILE A 79 -23.81 27.55 2.85
N ASP A 80 -22.73 28.06 2.27
CA ASP A 80 -22.35 29.48 2.36
C ASP A 80 -22.71 30.14 1.01
N PRO A 81 -23.73 31.03 0.97
CA PRO A 81 -24.22 31.58 -0.30
C PRO A 81 -23.24 32.55 -0.97
N LEU A 82 -22.27 33.10 -0.23
CA LEU A 82 -21.26 34.02 -0.77
C LEU A 82 -19.99 33.34 -1.21
N ARG A 83 -19.87 32.01 -1.00
CA ARG A 83 -18.68 31.25 -1.32
C ARG A 83 -18.87 30.47 -2.63
N LYS A 84 -17.85 30.47 -3.49
CA LYS A 84 -17.73 29.49 -4.56
C LYS A 84 -17.22 28.17 -4.01
N THR A 85 -17.84 27.06 -4.43
CA THR A 85 -17.33 25.73 -4.10
C THR A 85 -15.99 25.50 -4.80
N THR A 86 -14.94 25.23 -4.07
CA THR A 86 -13.58 25.06 -4.61
C THR A 86 -13.54 23.94 -5.66
N VAL A 87 -13.02 24.25 -6.84
CA VAL A 87 -12.73 23.31 -7.94
C VAL A 87 -11.26 23.42 -8.32
N LYS A 88 -10.61 22.29 -8.52
CA LYS A 88 -9.27 22.21 -9.11
C LYS A 88 -9.36 21.42 -10.42
N THR A 89 -9.30 22.12 -11.55
CA THR A 89 -9.34 21.52 -12.87
C THR A 89 -7.93 21.30 -13.41
N ARG A 90 -7.58 20.04 -13.69
CA ARG A 90 -6.31 19.66 -14.30
C ARG A 90 -6.51 19.20 -15.72
N TYR A 91 -5.86 19.85 -16.67
CA TYR A 91 -5.86 19.50 -18.08
C TYR A 91 -4.68 18.57 -18.38
N ILE A 92 -4.94 17.37 -18.85
CA ILE A 92 -3.95 16.32 -19.03
C ILE A 92 -3.89 15.89 -20.51
N SER A 93 -2.71 15.98 -21.10
CA SER A 93 -2.41 15.48 -22.45
C SER A 93 -1.22 14.52 -22.38
N ASN A 94 -1.33 13.35 -23.01
CA ASN A 94 -0.27 12.34 -23.06
C ASN A 94 0.35 12.03 -21.68
N SER A 95 -0.53 11.87 -20.66
CA SER A 95 -0.14 11.62 -19.25
C SER A 95 0.61 12.76 -18.55
N GLN A 96 0.70 13.94 -19.17
CA GLN A 96 1.32 15.14 -18.57
C GLN A 96 0.25 16.18 -18.23
N GLN A 97 0.37 16.82 -17.09
CA GLN A 97 -0.47 17.96 -16.71
C GLN A 97 0.03 19.21 -17.44
N ILE A 98 -0.82 19.76 -18.33
CA ILE A 98 -0.52 20.96 -19.12
C ILE A 98 -0.75 22.22 -18.28
N ILE A 99 -1.90 22.29 -17.61
CA ILE A 99 -2.29 23.43 -16.79
C ILE A 99 -3.22 22.98 -15.67
N ARG A 100 -3.24 23.72 -14.55
CA ARG A 100 -4.24 23.62 -13.50
C ARG A 100 -4.95 24.96 -13.34
N VAL A 101 -6.29 24.90 -13.36
CA VAL A 101 -7.15 26.04 -13.13
C VAL A 101 -7.88 25.83 -11.81
N ASP A 102 -7.70 26.78 -10.88
CA ASP A 102 -8.31 26.72 -9.55
C ASP A 102 -9.40 27.78 -9.41
N GLU A 103 -10.63 27.35 -9.13
CA GLU A 103 -11.77 28.20 -8.75
C GLU A 103 -11.96 28.06 -7.25
N GLU A 104 -11.65 29.10 -6.50
CA GLU A 104 -11.63 29.01 -5.04
C GLU A 104 -11.90 30.34 -4.34
N THR A 105 -12.39 30.26 -3.11
CA THR A 105 -12.57 31.37 -2.19
C THR A 105 -11.71 31.11 -0.95
N SER A 106 -10.88 32.08 -0.57
CA SER A 106 -9.97 31.96 0.59
C SER A 106 -10.39 32.82 1.78
N GLU A 107 -11.40 33.66 1.61
CA GLU A 107 -11.95 34.50 2.67
C GLU A 107 -12.50 33.69 3.83
N SER A 108 -12.43 34.25 5.02
CA SER A 108 -12.98 33.65 6.22
C SER A 108 -14.51 33.51 6.12
N LEU A 109 -15.06 32.57 6.87
CA LEU A 109 -16.51 32.36 6.92
C LEU A 109 -17.24 33.59 7.48
N LEU A 110 -18.45 33.82 6.99
CA LEU A 110 -19.38 34.73 7.67
C LEU A 110 -19.66 34.23 9.08
N LYS A 111 -19.77 35.12 10.06
CA LYS A 111 -20.05 34.78 11.47
C LYS A 111 -21.25 33.84 11.65
N LYS A 112 -22.31 34.02 10.83
CA LYS A 112 -23.51 33.17 10.87
C LYS A 112 -23.17 31.74 10.45
N VAL A 113 -22.42 31.57 9.37
CA VAL A 113 -22.00 30.24 8.84
C VAL A 113 -21.01 29.57 9.79
N GLU A 114 -20.08 30.36 10.36
CA GLU A 114 -19.13 29.87 11.38
C GLU A 114 -19.86 29.38 12.63
N ASN A 115 -20.85 30.12 13.13
CA ASN A 115 -21.65 29.69 14.28
C ASN A 115 -22.46 28.44 14.00
N ASP A 116 -23.02 28.28 12.80
CA ASP A 116 -23.72 27.06 12.40
C ASP A 116 -22.74 25.86 12.31
N LEU A 117 -21.53 26.09 11.78
CA LEU A 117 -20.49 25.08 11.75
C LEU A 117 -20.13 24.58 13.17
N ILE A 118 -19.93 25.49 14.12
CA ILE A 118 -19.65 25.16 15.52
C ILE A 118 -20.79 24.34 16.15
N LYS A 119 -22.05 24.74 15.95
CA LYS A 119 -23.21 23.98 16.43
C LYS A 119 -23.26 22.56 15.84
N LYS A 120 -22.90 22.38 14.56
CA LYS A 120 -22.84 21.08 13.92
C LYS A 120 -21.69 20.23 14.46
N ILE A 121 -20.53 20.86 14.72
CA ILE A 121 -19.37 20.17 15.32
C ILE A 121 -19.78 19.53 16.65
N ASP A 122 -20.54 20.18 17.51
CA ASP A 122 -21.00 19.62 18.78
C ASP A 122 -21.82 18.33 18.65
N LYS A 123 -22.58 18.21 17.54
CA LYS A 123 -23.34 16.99 17.24
C LYS A 123 -22.45 15.88 16.67
N PHE A 124 -21.48 16.24 15.83
CA PHE A 124 -20.65 15.31 15.10
C PHE A 124 -19.46 14.76 15.90
N ILE A 125 -18.99 15.50 16.93
CA ILE A 125 -17.80 15.14 17.70
C ILE A 125 -18.03 14.01 18.73
N LYS A 126 -19.27 13.81 19.15
CA LYS A 126 -19.60 12.80 20.18
C LYS A 126 -19.36 11.38 19.68
N ASN A 127 -18.85 10.52 20.56
CA ASN A 127 -18.63 9.08 20.32
C ASN A 127 -17.73 8.83 19.10
N LYS A 128 -16.63 9.57 18.98
CA LYS A 128 -15.62 9.40 17.94
C LYS A 128 -14.33 8.85 18.53
N ASP A 129 -13.69 7.93 17.83
CA ASP A 129 -12.37 7.39 18.19
C ASP A 129 -11.24 8.38 17.84
N VAL A 130 -11.45 9.19 16.78
CA VAL A 130 -10.47 10.16 16.27
C VAL A 130 -11.18 11.28 15.50
N ILE A 131 -10.62 12.49 15.59
CA ILE A 131 -11.05 13.65 14.80
C ILE A 131 -9.93 13.98 13.81
N VAL A 132 -10.30 14.25 12.55
CA VAL A 132 -9.38 14.67 11.50
C VAL A 132 -9.76 16.06 11.02
N ILE A 133 -8.82 17.00 11.03
CA ILE A 133 -8.94 18.29 10.35
C ILE A 133 -8.01 18.26 9.13
N SER A 134 -8.61 18.38 7.94
CA SER A 134 -7.87 18.56 6.68
C SER A 134 -8.01 20.04 6.29
N ASP A 135 -7.02 20.85 6.67
CA ASP A 135 -7.01 22.28 6.38
C ASP A 135 -6.33 22.54 5.04
N TYR A 136 -7.04 23.19 4.13
CA TYR A 136 -6.52 23.62 2.83
C TYR A 136 -6.33 25.14 2.74
N ASN A 137 -6.43 25.82 3.89
CA ASN A 137 -6.32 27.28 3.99
C ASN A 137 -7.27 28.02 3.03
N LYS A 138 -8.51 27.52 2.93
CA LYS A 138 -9.58 28.10 2.10
C LYS A 138 -10.69 28.72 2.95
N GLY A 139 -10.30 29.28 4.10
CA GLY A 139 -11.20 30.05 4.98
C GLY A 139 -12.22 29.24 5.79
N VAL A 140 -12.32 27.91 5.61
CA VAL A 140 -13.27 27.06 6.36
C VAL A 140 -12.77 26.81 7.77
N ILE A 141 -11.49 26.50 7.93
CA ILE A 141 -10.87 26.29 9.24
C ILE A 141 -10.34 27.64 9.74
N THR A 142 -11.27 28.43 10.30
CA THR A 142 -10.89 29.67 10.95
C THR A 142 -10.17 29.40 12.28
N GLU A 143 -9.47 30.40 12.81
CA GLU A 143 -8.82 30.30 14.12
C GLU A 143 -9.80 29.88 15.22
N ARG A 144 -10.98 30.49 15.22
CA ARG A 144 -12.05 30.21 16.18
C ARG A 144 -12.57 28.77 16.07
N VAL A 145 -12.83 28.29 14.84
CA VAL A 145 -13.29 26.92 14.57
C VAL A 145 -12.22 25.91 14.98
N CYS A 146 -10.99 26.14 14.60
CA CYS A 146 -9.88 25.22 14.92
C CYS A 146 -9.65 25.10 16.42
N LYS A 147 -9.52 26.23 17.12
CA LYS A 147 -9.36 26.28 18.58
C LYS A 147 -10.54 25.64 19.32
N TYR A 148 -11.75 25.83 18.81
CA TYR A 148 -12.96 25.23 19.38
C TYR A 148 -12.92 23.69 19.27
N ILE A 149 -12.61 23.16 18.09
CA ILE A 149 -12.52 21.70 17.88
C ILE A 149 -11.43 21.09 18.77
N ILE A 150 -10.24 21.69 18.82
CA ILE A 150 -9.12 21.20 19.63
C ILE A 150 -9.49 21.21 21.14
N LYS A 151 -10.07 22.30 21.63
CA LYS A 151 -10.53 22.39 23.03
C LYS A 151 -11.56 21.30 23.35
N LYS A 152 -12.53 21.11 22.48
CA LYS A 152 -13.60 20.12 22.67
C LYS A 152 -13.06 18.68 22.60
N ALA A 153 -12.17 18.40 21.63
CA ALA A 153 -11.50 17.10 21.50
C ALA A 153 -10.71 16.74 22.76
N ASN A 154 -9.94 17.71 23.30
CA ASN A 154 -9.16 17.49 24.51
C ASN A 154 -10.05 17.26 25.74
N LEU A 155 -11.16 17.99 25.90
CA LEU A 155 -12.14 17.77 26.96
C LEU A 155 -12.75 16.37 26.90
N LEU A 156 -13.05 15.87 25.70
CA LEU A 156 -13.62 14.54 25.48
C LEU A 156 -12.54 13.43 25.41
N LYS A 157 -11.27 13.78 25.57
CA LYS A 157 -10.10 12.88 25.43
C LYS A 157 -10.04 12.16 24.07
N ILE A 158 -10.58 12.78 23.01
CA ILE A 158 -10.57 12.25 21.64
C ILE A 158 -9.29 12.75 20.96
N PRO A 159 -8.46 11.88 20.37
CA PRO A 159 -7.29 12.30 19.60
C PRO A 159 -7.70 13.14 18.39
N ILE A 160 -6.93 14.20 18.12
CA ILE A 160 -7.14 15.08 16.98
C ILE A 160 -5.90 15.10 16.10
N ILE A 161 -6.10 14.81 14.82
CA ILE A 161 -5.06 14.76 13.77
C ILE A 161 -5.33 15.89 12.78
N ILE A 162 -4.32 16.69 12.47
CA ILE A 162 -4.48 17.88 11.62
C ILE A 162 -3.46 17.86 10.49
N ASP A 163 -3.94 17.94 9.24
CA ASP A 163 -3.12 18.30 8.09
C ASP A 163 -3.10 19.83 7.95
N PRO A 164 -1.97 20.50 8.31
CA PRO A 164 -1.90 21.94 8.48
C PRO A 164 -1.54 22.64 7.17
N LYS A 165 -2.28 23.71 6.79
CA LYS A 165 -1.93 24.59 5.67
C LYS A 165 -1.99 26.07 6.03
N ASN A 166 -2.46 26.41 7.25
CA ASN A 166 -2.54 27.79 7.67
C ASN A 166 -1.15 28.35 7.96
N LYS A 167 -0.91 29.61 7.54
CA LYS A 167 0.35 30.32 7.81
C LYS A 167 0.56 30.58 9.32
N ASN A 168 -0.53 30.85 10.06
CA ASN A 168 -0.50 30.95 11.51
C ASN A 168 -0.63 29.56 12.15
N PHE A 169 0.49 28.92 12.45
CA PHE A 169 0.53 27.58 13.02
C PHE A 169 0.04 27.50 14.49
N GLU A 170 -0.04 28.64 15.20
CA GLU A 170 -0.57 28.73 16.58
C GLU A 170 -2.01 28.22 16.71
N ILE A 171 -2.79 28.27 15.63
CA ILE A 171 -4.19 27.77 15.65
C ILE A 171 -4.28 26.26 15.91
N TYR A 172 -3.20 25.50 15.66
CA TYR A 172 -3.13 24.05 15.85
C TYR A 172 -2.55 23.62 17.20
N LYS A 173 -2.22 24.56 18.07
CA LYS A 173 -1.68 24.31 19.41
C LYS A 173 -2.55 23.35 20.21
N ASN A 174 -1.89 22.47 21.00
CA ASN A 174 -2.52 21.43 21.82
C ASN A 174 -3.22 20.31 21.03
N SER A 175 -2.94 20.13 19.74
CA SER A 175 -3.43 18.98 18.97
C SER A 175 -2.65 17.70 19.32
N THR A 176 -3.20 16.54 18.93
CA THR A 176 -2.57 15.24 19.19
C THR A 176 -1.49 14.94 18.17
N LEU A 177 -1.75 15.21 16.90
CA LEU A 177 -0.83 14.96 15.79
C LEU A 177 -1.03 16.02 14.71
N VAL A 178 0.06 16.51 14.15
CA VAL A 178 0.05 17.31 12.91
C VAL A 178 0.88 16.61 11.83
N THR A 179 0.48 16.80 10.56
CA THR A 179 1.09 16.09 9.42
C THR A 179 1.69 17.06 8.37
N PRO A 180 2.58 18.00 8.75
CA PRO A 180 3.18 18.91 7.78
C PRO A 180 4.07 18.17 6.78
N ASN A 181 4.16 18.67 5.55
CA ASN A 181 5.20 18.23 4.64
C ASN A 181 6.56 18.88 4.99
N GLN A 182 7.64 18.42 4.33
CA GLN A 182 9.00 18.89 4.57
C GLN A 182 9.13 20.42 4.45
N LEU A 183 8.53 21.01 3.40
CA LEU A 183 8.57 22.45 3.17
C LEU A 183 7.78 23.23 4.23
N GLU A 184 6.62 22.72 4.63
CA GLU A 184 5.81 23.32 5.69
C GLU A 184 6.54 23.28 7.04
N ALA A 185 7.09 22.11 7.40
CA ALA A 185 7.84 21.94 8.63
C ALA A 185 9.09 22.85 8.67
N SER A 186 9.80 22.96 7.54
CA SER A 186 10.94 23.88 7.39
C SER A 186 10.53 25.34 7.58
N LYS A 187 9.42 25.79 6.98
CA LYS A 187 8.89 27.15 7.15
C LYS A 187 8.49 27.46 8.59
N ILE A 188 7.87 26.50 9.30
CA ILE A 188 7.43 26.65 10.68
C ILE A 188 8.62 26.82 11.64
N THR A 189 9.70 26.10 11.39
CA THR A 189 10.87 26.04 12.28
C THR A 189 12.03 26.91 11.82
N LYS A 190 12.01 27.35 10.56
CA LYS A 190 13.11 28.05 9.88
C LYS A 190 14.39 27.20 9.79
N LEU A 191 14.26 25.88 9.82
CA LEU A 191 15.37 24.91 9.66
C LEU A 191 15.29 24.25 8.29
N SER A 192 16.44 23.98 7.66
CA SER A 192 16.52 23.04 6.54
C SER A 192 16.31 21.60 7.02
N ILE A 193 15.68 20.79 6.20
CA ILE A 193 15.37 19.39 6.51
C ILE A 193 15.96 18.51 5.41
N ASP A 194 17.20 18.08 5.57
CA ASP A 194 17.90 17.27 4.57
C ASP A 194 18.13 15.83 5.02
N SER A 195 18.12 15.59 6.32
CA SER A 195 18.37 14.30 6.97
C SER A 195 17.25 13.89 7.94
N ASN A 196 17.33 12.66 8.44
CA ASN A 196 16.49 12.19 9.53
C ASN A 196 16.71 13.00 10.81
N ILE A 197 17.96 13.38 11.09
CA ILE A 197 18.34 14.17 12.27
C ILE A 197 17.71 15.56 12.21
N ASP A 198 17.74 16.21 11.07
CA ASP A 198 17.13 17.53 10.90
C ASP A 198 15.60 17.44 11.05
N THR A 199 14.99 16.39 10.48
CA THR A 199 13.56 16.12 10.63
C THR A 199 13.18 15.94 12.10
N GLU A 200 14.00 15.22 12.84
CA GLU A 200 13.78 15.02 14.27
C GLU A 200 13.90 16.34 15.07
N LYS A 201 14.96 17.12 14.84
CA LYS A 201 15.14 18.45 15.45
C LYS A 201 13.93 19.35 15.18
N CYS A 202 13.51 19.41 13.92
CA CYS A 202 12.34 20.18 13.48
C CYS A 202 11.06 19.73 14.17
N GLY A 203 10.78 18.41 14.19
CA GLY A 203 9.61 17.85 14.85
C GLY A 203 9.59 18.13 16.36
N ARG A 204 10.72 17.99 17.04
CA ARG A 204 10.85 18.30 18.48
C ARG A 204 10.62 19.78 18.77
N MET A 205 11.07 20.70 17.91
CA MET A 205 10.79 22.12 18.04
C MET A 205 9.29 22.41 17.92
N ILE A 206 8.61 21.81 16.93
CA ILE A 206 7.16 21.96 16.75
C ILE A 206 6.41 21.43 17.98
N ILE A 207 6.76 20.23 18.47
CA ILE A 207 6.18 19.62 19.68
C ILE A 207 6.30 20.56 20.86
N LYS A 208 7.50 21.10 21.12
CA LYS A 208 7.78 21.97 22.26
C LYS A 208 7.05 23.32 22.13
N LYS A 209 7.18 23.98 20.98
CA LYS A 209 6.66 25.34 20.77
C LYS A 209 5.14 25.38 20.81
N TYR A 210 4.47 24.41 20.23
CA TYR A 210 3.01 24.42 20.08
C TYR A 210 2.29 23.43 21.00
N ASN A 211 2.99 22.80 21.93
CA ASN A 211 2.44 21.79 22.85
C ASN A 211 1.63 20.69 22.10
N ILE A 212 2.17 20.23 20.96
CA ILE A 212 1.61 19.14 20.15
C ILE A 212 2.19 17.83 20.66
N LYS A 213 1.41 16.72 20.66
CA LYS A 213 1.93 15.46 21.20
C LYS A 213 2.86 14.76 20.23
N ASN A 214 2.55 14.79 18.92
CA ASN A 214 3.30 14.10 17.87
C ASN A 214 3.34 14.92 16.58
N VAL A 215 4.39 14.74 15.77
CA VAL A 215 4.54 15.35 14.44
C VAL A 215 4.89 14.26 13.43
N LEU A 216 4.13 14.15 12.36
CA LEU A 216 4.41 13.29 11.21
C LEU A 216 4.85 14.16 10.04
N VAL A 217 6.10 14.09 9.64
CA VAL A 217 6.61 14.84 8.49
C VAL A 217 6.59 13.94 7.24
N THR A 218 5.87 14.40 6.19
CA THR A 218 5.91 13.75 4.87
C THR A 218 7.05 14.35 4.06
N ARG A 219 7.97 13.50 3.55
CA ARG A 219 9.25 13.92 2.96
C ARG A 219 9.43 13.49 1.50
N GLY A 220 8.33 13.30 0.77
CA GLY A 220 8.36 12.88 -0.63
C GLY A 220 9.11 11.56 -0.84
N ASP A 221 10.16 11.59 -1.64
CA ASP A 221 11.05 10.46 -1.95
C ASP A 221 11.82 9.91 -0.74
N LYS A 222 12.01 10.72 0.31
CA LYS A 222 12.64 10.30 1.57
C LYS A 222 11.64 9.59 2.53
N GLY A 223 10.37 9.47 2.16
CA GLY A 223 9.35 8.75 2.91
C GLY A 223 8.71 9.53 4.06
N LEU A 224 8.45 8.87 5.18
CA LEU A 224 7.72 9.42 6.32
C LEU A 224 8.55 9.40 7.60
N SER A 225 8.40 10.42 8.44
CA SER A 225 9.02 10.48 9.77
C SER A 225 8.00 10.87 10.83
N LEU A 226 7.82 10.04 11.84
CA LEU A 226 6.97 10.29 12.99
C LEU A 226 7.84 10.61 14.21
N ILE A 227 7.69 11.80 14.74
CA ILE A 227 8.39 12.29 15.92
C ILE A 227 7.40 12.34 17.08
N THR A 228 7.75 11.69 18.19
CA THR A 228 6.95 11.63 19.42
C THR A 228 7.79 12.01 20.62
N LYS A 229 7.15 12.21 21.77
CA LYS A 229 7.91 12.41 23.04
C LYS A 229 8.79 11.21 23.40
N LYS A 230 8.43 9.98 22.99
CA LYS A 230 9.13 8.73 23.34
C LYS A 230 10.25 8.37 22.37
N GLY A 231 10.26 8.93 21.16
CA GLY A 231 11.25 8.60 20.12
C GLY A 231 10.82 9.06 18.74
N SER A 232 11.70 8.82 17.77
CA SER A 232 11.49 9.13 16.36
C SER A 232 11.51 7.85 15.54
N PHE A 233 10.59 7.74 14.59
CA PHE A 233 10.43 6.60 13.70
C PHE A 233 10.51 7.08 12.25
N HIS A 234 11.29 6.41 11.42
CA HIS A 234 11.48 6.76 10.01
C HIS A 234 11.13 5.57 9.12
N SER A 235 10.33 5.81 8.10
CA SER A 235 9.97 4.81 7.10
C SER A 235 10.39 5.35 5.72
N PRO A 236 11.45 4.79 5.09
CA PRO A 236 11.90 5.23 3.77
C PRO A 236 10.87 4.87 2.71
N THR A 237 10.85 5.63 1.59
CA THR A 237 9.94 5.37 0.47
C THR A 237 10.11 3.96 -0.11
N ILE A 238 9.00 3.30 -0.39
CA ILE A 238 8.95 1.95 -0.96
C ILE A 238 8.73 2.00 -2.48
N SER A 239 8.19 3.10 -3.01
CA SER A 239 7.84 3.23 -4.43
C SER A 239 9.05 3.56 -5.31
N LYS A 240 9.13 2.91 -6.49
CA LYS A 240 10.17 3.15 -7.50
C LYS A 240 9.68 4.05 -8.65
N GLU A 241 8.38 4.12 -8.91
CA GLU A 241 7.79 4.87 -10.02
C GLU A 241 6.75 5.86 -9.48
N VAL A 242 6.90 7.11 -9.84
CA VAL A 242 6.00 8.21 -9.44
C VAL A 242 5.33 8.76 -10.69
N TYR A 243 4.00 8.62 -10.78
CA TYR A 243 3.20 9.21 -11.85
C TYR A 243 2.52 10.51 -11.42
N ASP A 244 1.92 10.51 -10.24
CA ASP A 244 1.23 11.69 -9.70
C ASP A 244 1.28 11.66 -8.17
N VAL A 245 1.81 12.71 -7.57
CA VAL A 245 1.89 12.85 -6.10
C VAL A 245 0.59 13.38 -5.47
N SER A 246 -0.41 13.73 -6.29
CA SER A 246 -1.68 14.30 -5.80
C SER A 246 -2.42 13.30 -4.91
N GLY A 247 -2.78 13.73 -3.70
CA GLY A 247 -3.53 12.92 -2.75
C GLY A 247 -2.70 11.92 -1.93
N ALA A 248 -1.37 11.86 -2.10
CA ALA A 248 -0.51 11.02 -1.26
C ALA A 248 -0.60 11.42 0.22
N GLY A 249 -0.55 12.72 0.52
CA GLY A 249 -0.73 13.26 1.88
C GLY A 249 -2.09 12.90 2.48
N ASP A 250 -3.16 13.05 1.70
CA ASP A 250 -4.52 12.68 2.12
C ASP A 250 -4.62 11.18 2.44
N THR A 251 -3.95 10.34 1.65
CA THR A 251 -3.89 8.88 1.88
C THR A 251 -3.13 8.56 3.16
N VAL A 252 -1.96 9.19 3.38
CA VAL A 252 -1.20 9.06 4.64
C VAL A 252 -2.08 9.46 5.83
N LEU A 253 -2.73 10.62 5.76
CA LEU A 253 -3.61 11.12 6.80
C LEU A 253 -4.75 10.12 7.11
N ALA A 254 -5.39 9.57 6.07
CA ALA A 254 -6.48 8.61 6.22
C ALA A 254 -6.01 7.29 6.87
N VAL A 255 -4.85 6.75 6.46
CA VAL A 255 -4.30 5.51 7.05
C VAL A 255 -3.89 5.75 8.50
N ILE A 256 -3.20 6.84 8.80
CA ILE A 256 -2.81 7.18 10.18
C ILE A 256 -4.07 7.34 11.07
N ALA A 257 -5.11 8.03 10.57
CA ALA A 257 -6.36 8.19 11.32
C ALA A 257 -7.08 6.86 11.56
N SER A 258 -7.15 5.98 10.56
CA SER A 258 -7.82 4.67 10.67
C SER A 258 -7.11 3.68 11.61
N THR A 259 -5.79 3.86 11.78
CA THR A 259 -4.93 2.99 12.61
C THR A 259 -4.55 3.61 13.95
N PHE A 260 -4.96 4.86 14.21
CA PHE A 260 -4.58 5.60 15.41
C PHE A 260 -5.03 4.86 16.68
N ASN A 261 -4.13 4.69 17.63
CA ASN A 261 -4.30 3.90 18.87
C ASN A 261 -4.64 2.41 18.66
N LYS A 262 -4.67 1.91 17.42
CA LYS A 262 -4.93 0.48 17.11
C LYS A 262 -3.66 -0.26 16.75
N LEU A 263 -2.68 0.45 16.18
CA LEU A 263 -1.39 -0.12 15.81
C LEU A 263 -0.24 0.62 16.52
N GLU A 264 0.87 -0.09 16.69
CA GLU A 264 2.12 0.52 17.10
C GLU A 264 2.58 1.59 16.09
N PRO A 265 3.22 2.69 16.54
CA PRO A 265 3.57 3.81 15.67
C PRO A 265 4.34 3.41 14.41
N ILE A 266 5.31 2.52 14.53
CA ILE A 266 6.12 2.08 13.39
C ILE A 266 5.29 1.27 12.37
N LYS A 267 4.37 0.43 12.83
CA LYS A 267 3.48 -0.35 11.97
C LYS A 267 2.51 0.55 11.22
N ALA A 268 1.91 1.53 11.93
CA ALA A 268 1.02 2.52 11.31
C ALA A 268 1.76 3.35 10.25
N LEU A 269 3.00 3.80 10.55
CA LEU A 269 3.85 4.56 9.65
C LEU A 269 4.20 3.76 8.38
N THR A 270 4.63 2.50 8.55
CA THR A 270 4.95 1.61 7.44
C THR A 270 3.75 1.37 6.54
N LEU A 271 2.57 1.16 7.13
CA LEU A 271 1.32 0.97 6.39
C LEU A 271 0.91 2.22 5.62
N ALA A 272 1.02 3.40 6.23
CA ALA A 272 0.75 4.69 5.59
C ALA A 272 1.70 4.95 4.40
N ASN A 273 2.98 4.65 4.57
CA ASN A 273 3.98 4.78 3.51
C ASN A 273 3.72 3.83 2.34
N LYS A 274 3.34 2.58 2.63
CA LYS A 274 2.92 1.59 1.63
C LYS A 274 1.68 2.04 0.85
N ALA A 275 0.69 2.62 1.55
CA ALA A 275 -0.51 3.16 0.92
C ALA A 275 -0.18 4.33 -0.01
N ALA A 276 0.59 5.29 0.45
CA ALA A 276 1.05 6.43 -0.35
C ALA A 276 1.80 5.96 -1.60
N GLY A 277 2.74 5.01 -1.46
CA GLY A 277 3.51 4.44 -2.57
C GLY A 277 2.62 3.80 -3.66
N LYS A 278 1.47 3.20 -3.29
CA LYS A 278 0.52 2.64 -4.26
C LYS A 278 -0.32 3.70 -4.96
N VAL A 279 -0.64 4.79 -4.27
CA VAL A 279 -1.48 5.87 -4.81
C VAL A 279 -0.69 6.72 -5.81
N ILE A 280 0.58 7.05 -5.53
CA ILE A 280 1.42 7.85 -6.44
C ILE A 280 1.75 7.14 -7.78
N GLY A 281 1.56 5.83 -7.86
CA GLY A 281 1.64 5.06 -9.11
C GLY A 281 0.38 5.14 -9.98
N ARG A 282 -0.60 6.00 -9.66
CA ARG A 282 -1.88 6.15 -10.38
C ARG A 282 -2.08 7.60 -10.80
N ILE A 283 -2.71 7.82 -11.94
CA ILE A 283 -3.05 9.18 -12.40
C ILE A 283 -4.23 9.71 -11.60
N GLY A 284 -4.06 10.88 -11.01
CA GLY A 284 -5.09 11.57 -10.22
C GLY A 284 -5.24 11.05 -8.78
N THR A 285 -6.03 11.79 -7.99
CA THR A 285 -6.36 11.37 -6.62
C THR A 285 -7.14 10.06 -6.65
N SER A 286 -6.54 9.01 -6.12
CA SER A 286 -7.10 7.66 -6.06
C SER A 286 -7.23 7.18 -4.62
N THR A 287 -8.21 6.31 -4.37
CA THR A 287 -8.38 5.71 -3.04
C THR A 287 -7.64 4.38 -2.94
N ILE A 288 -7.18 4.05 -1.74
CA ILE A 288 -6.57 2.77 -1.42
C ILE A 288 -7.59 1.83 -0.76
N LYS A 289 -7.73 0.61 -1.25
CA LYS A 289 -8.58 -0.40 -0.63
C LYS A 289 -7.80 -1.19 0.41
N LEU A 290 -8.47 -1.60 1.49
CA LEU A 290 -7.84 -2.37 2.57
C LEU A 290 -7.11 -3.62 2.04
N LYS A 291 -7.73 -4.40 1.15
CA LYS A 291 -7.13 -5.58 0.53
C LYS A 291 -5.84 -5.26 -0.25
N GLU A 292 -5.76 -4.10 -0.88
CA GLU A 292 -4.57 -3.70 -1.64
C GLU A 292 -3.37 -3.45 -0.72
N LEU A 293 -3.58 -3.04 0.54
CA LEU A 293 -2.50 -2.87 1.50
C LEU A 293 -1.82 -4.19 1.88
N PHE A 294 -2.58 -5.29 1.86
CA PHE A 294 -2.10 -6.61 2.25
C PHE A 294 -1.80 -7.53 1.05
N GLU A 295 -2.26 -7.19 -0.16
CA GLU A 295 -2.02 -7.98 -1.38
C GLU A 295 -0.53 -8.25 -1.66
N ASN A 296 0.39 -7.34 -1.31
CA ASN A 296 1.81 -7.55 -1.56
C ASN A 296 2.48 -8.47 -0.53
N GLU A 297 1.94 -8.61 0.66
CA GLU A 297 2.44 -9.59 1.63
C GLU A 297 2.05 -11.01 1.19
N GLN A 298 0.82 -11.21 0.73
CA GLN A 298 0.41 -12.47 0.16
C GLN A 298 1.03 -12.71 -1.23
N LYS A 299 1.17 -11.69 -2.11
CA LYS A 299 1.79 -11.85 -3.43
C LYS A 299 3.31 -11.97 -3.39
N ALA A 300 4.01 -11.30 -2.48
CA ALA A 300 5.45 -11.51 -2.29
C ALA A 300 5.76 -12.91 -1.70
N TYR A 301 4.82 -13.46 -0.94
CA TYR A 301 4.91 -14.84 -0.45
C TYR A 301 4.38 -15.88 -1.44
N SER A 302 3.57 -15.51 -2.46
CA SER A 302 2.70 -16.46 -3.16
C SER A 302 2.74 -16.49 -4.68
N ASN A 303 3.56 -15.68 -5.36
CA ASN A 303 3.56 -15.77 -6.83
C ASN A 303 4.04 -17.14 -7.37
N LYS A 304 4.71 -17.94 -6.52
CA LYS A 304 5.22 -19.27 -6.90
C LYS A 304 4.77 -20.38 -5.95
N ILE A 305 4.14 -20.09 -4.80
CA ILE A 305 3.64 -21.10 -3.84
C ILE A 305 2.15 -21.30 -4.08
N PHE A 306 1.74 -22.52 -4.42
CA PHE A 306 0.38 -22.86 -4.83
C PHE A 306 -0.20 -23.99 -3.99
N ASP A 307 -1.53 -23.97 -3.79
CA ASP A 307 -2.28 -25.19 -3.49
C ASP A 307 -2.47 -26.02 -4.77
N ILE A 308 -2.83 -27.29 -4.60
CA ILE A 308 -2.93 -28.24 -5.74
C ILE A 308 -4.00 -27.82 -6.77
N LYS A 309 -5.12 -27.22 -6.32
CA LYS A 309 -6.21 -26.83 -7.23
C LYS A 309 -5.80 -25.65 -8.11
N LEU A 310 -5.20 -24.62 -7.51
CA LEU A 310 -4.68 -23.45 -8.21
C LEU A 310 -3.52 -23.82 -9.12
N LEU A 311 -2.60 -24.68 -8.65
CA LEU A 311 -1.49 -25.16 -9.48
C LEU A 311 -2.01 -25.89 -10.72
N CYS A 312 -2.95 -26.82 -10.57
CA CYS A 312 -3.53 -27.54 -11.72
C CYS A 312 -4.21 -26.59 -12.73
N LYS A 313 -4.87 -25.53 -12.25
CA LYS A 313 -5.43 -24.49 -13.15
C LYS A 313 -4.34 -23.78 -13.92
N LYS A 314 -3.26 -23.39 -13.25
CA LYS A 314 -2.12 -22.68 -13.84
C LYS A 314 -1.40 -23.56 -14.87
N LEU A 315 -1.20 -24.84 -14.57
CA LEU A 315 -0.55 -25.80 -15.48
C LEU A 315 -1.38 -26.06 -16.74
N LYS A 316 -2.73 -25.98 -16.67
CA LYS A 316 -3.57 -26.05 -17.88
C LYS A 316 -3.29 -24.87 -18.83
N GLU A 317 -3.11 -23.67 -18.29
CA GLU A 317 -2.75 -22.49 -19.08
C GLU A 317 -1.35 -22.62 -19.69
N ASP A 318 -0.37 -23.13 -18.91
CA ASP A 318 1.00 -23.31 -19.37
C ASP A 318 1.09 -24.36 -20.48
N ARG A 319 0.38 -25.49 -20.35
CA ARG A 319 0.31 -26.52 -21.40
C ARG A 319 -0.34 -26.02 -22.69
N LYS A 320 -1.36 -25.14 -22.60
CA LYS A 320 -1.94 -24.49 -23.81
C LYS A 320 -0.91 -23.63 -24.56
N LYS A 321 0.13 -23.17 -23.86
CA LYS A 321 1.27 -22.43 -24.43
C LYS A 321 2.41 -23.31 -24.90
N GLY A 322 2.26 -24.63 -24.82
CA GLY A 322 3.28 -25.60 -25.24
C GLY A 322 4.41 -25.82 -24.23
N PHE A 323 4.30 -25.30 -22.99
CA PHE A 323 5.39 -25.47 -22.02
C PHE A 323 5.54 -26.88 -21.48
N LYS A 324 6.77 -27.39 -21.48
CA LYS A 324 7.17 -28.63 -20.86
C LYS A 324 7.28 -28.49 -19.35
N ILE A 325 6.51 -29.28 -18.59
CA ILE A 325 6.41 -29.21 -17.13
C ILE A 325 7.35 -30.19 -16.46
N GLY A 326 8.34 -29.68 -15.75
CA GLY A 326 9.24 -30.45 -14.90
C GLY A 326 8.75 -30.53 -13.46
N PHE A 327 9.08 -31.61 -12.79
CA PHE A 327 8.75 -31.89 -11.41
C PHE A 327 9.94 -32.40 -10.63
N THR A 328 10.20 -31.85 -9.46
CA THR A 328 11.12 -32.42 -8.48
C THR A 328 10.52 -32.33 -7.08
N ASN A 329 11.02 -33.13 -6.14
CA ASN A 329 10.60 -33.06 -4.75
C ASN A 329 11.73 -33.29 -3.76
N GLY A 330 11.59 -32.73 -2.56
CA GLY A 330 12.53 -32.91 -1.47
C GLY A 330 12.14 -32.23 -0.17
N CYS A 331 12.90 -32.50 0.87
CA CYS A 331 12.72 -31.85 2.18
C CYS A 331 13.28 -30.40 2.18
N PHE A 332 14.37 -30.15 1.50
CA PHE A 332 15.06 -28.87 1.40
C PHE A 332 15.17 -28.14 2.76
N ASP A 333 15.55 -28.88 3.79
CA ASP A 333 15.53 -28.40 5.17
C ASP A 333 16.59 -27.32 5.41
N ILE A 334 17.84 -27.58 4.97
CA ILE A 334 18.91 -26.59 4.87
C ILE A 334 19.35 -26.56 3.42
N LEU A 335 19.12 -25.41 2.75
CA LEU A 335 19.59 -25.21 1.38
C LEU A 335 21.11 -25.00 1.37
N HIS A 336 21.78 -25.67 0.43
CA HIS A 336 23.20 -25.54 0.16
C HIS A 336 23.43 -25.56 -1.34
N PHE A 337 24.65 -25.26 -1.78
CA PHE A 337 25.02 -25.18 -3.19
C PHE A 337 24.58 -26.39 -4.01
N GLY A 338 24.73 -27.61 -3.48
CA GLY A 338 24.28 -28.82 -4.17
C GLY A 338 22.79 -28.85 -4.51
N HIS A 339 21.93 -28.29 -3.62
CA HIS A 339 20.51 -28.14 -3.92
C HIS A 339 20.26 -27.10 -5.02
N ILE A 340 20.97 -25.97 -5.01
CA ILE A 340 20.81 -24.89 -5.99
C ILE A 340 21.22 -25.37 -7.36
N SER A 341 22.42 -26.02 -7.50
CA SER A 341 22.92 -26.57 -8.75
C SER A 341 21.97 -27.64 -9.31
N TYR A 342 21.43 -28.50 -8.43
CA TYR A 342 20.45 -29.51 -8.84
C TYR A 342 19.15 -28.91 -9.37
N ILE A 343 18.60 -27.89 -8.69
CA ILE A 343 17.37 -27.19 -9.11
C ILE A 343 17.61 -26.44 -10.44
N GLU A 344 18.77 -25.84 -10.63
CA GLU A 344 19.17 -25.18 -11.87
C GLU A 344 19.19 -26.16 -13.04
N ARG A 345 19.87 -27.29 -12.90
CA ARG A 345 19.91 -28.35 -13.94
C ARG A 345 18.53 -28.92 -14.23
N SER A 346 17.72 -29.11 -13.19
CA SER A 346 16.31 -29.53 -13.37
C SER A 346 15.52 -28.51 -14.21
N LYS A 347 15.74 -27.22 -13.96
CA LYS A 347 15.08 -26.13 -14.72
C LYS A 347 15.54 -26.08 -16.17
N MET A 348 16.82 -26.32 -16.45
CA MET A 348 17.35 -26.37 -17.82
C MET A 348 16.74 -27.46 -18.68
N SER A 349 16.14 -28.51 -18.08
CA SER A 349 15.53 -29.66 -18.77
C SER A 349 14.03 -29.48 -19.05
N CYS A 350 13.43 -28.33 -18.64
CA CYS A 350 12.00 -28.05 -18.79
C CYS A 350 11.71 -26.53 -18.85
N ASP A 351 10.53 -26.16 -19.35
CA ASP A 351 10.12 -24.74 -19.42
C ASP A 351 9.57 -24.24 -18.10
N LYS A 352 8.87 -25.09 -17.33
CA LYS A 352 8.30 -24.78 -16.01
C LYS A 352 8.67 -25.85 -15.01
N LEU A 353 9.38 -25.46 -13.93
CA LEU A 353 9.80 -26.39 -12.88
C LEU A 353 8.91 -26.24 -11.63
N ILE A 354 8.32 -27.36 -11.21
CA ILE A 354 7.57 -27.50 -9.96
C ILE A 354 8.49 -28.14 -8.92
N ILE A 355 8.62 -27.49 -7.76
CA ILE A 355 9.30 -28.08 -6.60
C ILE A 355 8.23 -28.47 -5.58
N ALA A 356 8.04 -29.78 -5.37
CA ALA A 356 7.18 -30.32 -4.33
C ALA A 356 7.98 -30.46 -3.02
N LEU A 357 7.58 -29.68 -2.03
CA LEU A 357 8.23 -29.58 -0.72
C LEU A 357 7.49 -30.46 0.30
N ASN A 358 8.21 -31.34 0.98
CA ASN A 358 7.66 -32.10 2.09
C ASN A 358 7.27 -31.16 3.25
N SER A 359 6.05 -31.30 3.77
CA SER A 359 5.61 -30.60 4.97
C SER A 359 6.43 -30.95 6.21
N ASP A 360 6.33 -30.18 7.26
CA ASP A 360 7.02 -30.47 8.53
C ASP A 360 6.65 -31.83 9.08
N SER A 361 5.35 -32.19 9.00
CA SER A 361 4.87 -33.50 9.41
C SER A 361 5.45 -34.64 8.58
N SER A 362 5.60 -34.45 7.27
CA SER A 362 6.22 -35.42 6.36
C SER A 362 7.74 -35.56 6.64
N VAL A 363 8.45 -34.46 6.84
CA VAL A 363 9.88 -34.47 7.16
C VAL A 363 10.16 -35.19 8.50
N LYS A 364 9.35 -34.95 9.53
CA LYS A 364 9.47 -35.65 10.82
C LYS A 364 9.36 -37.17 10.66
N LYS A 365 8.45 -37.63 9.80
CA LYS A 365 8.28 -39.08 9.48
C LYS A 365 9.47 -39.67 8.73
N ILE A 366 10.17 -38.89 7.92
CA ILE A 366 11.27 -39.35 7.05
C ILE A 366 12.63 -39.22 7.74
N LYS A 367 12.86 -38.11 8.49
CA LYS A 367 14.18 -37.74 9.04
C LYS A 367 14.26 -37.70 10.57
N GLY A 368 13.15 -38.04 11.29
CA GLY A 368 13.12 -38.07 12.74
C GLY A 368 12.53 -36.82 13.40
N LYS A 369 12.25 -36.92 14.71
CA LYS A 369 11.49 -35.91 15.48
C LYS A 369 12.16 -34.50 15.54
N ASN A 370 13.48 -34.43 15.46
CA ASN A 370 14.26 -33.20 15.53
C ASN A 370 14.40 -32.46 14.18
N ARG A 371 13.68 -32.93 13.16
CA ARG A 371 13.67 -32.35 11.81
C ARG A 371 12.25 -31.99 11.41
N PRO A 372 12.03 -30.97 10.55
CA PRO A 372 13.03 -30.08 9.97
C PRO A 372 13.49 -29.00 10.95
N ILE A 373 14.64 -28.36 10.66
CA ILE A 373 15.14 -27.18 11.38
C ILE A 373 14.32 -25.95 11.00
N ASN A 374 14.09 -25.76 9.70
CA ASN A 374 13.27 -24.68 9.17
C ASN A 374 11.85 -25.17 8.88
N ASN A 375 10.84 -24.43 9.36
CA ASN A 375 9.45 -24.77 9.08
C ASN A 375 9.11 -24.73 7.59
N GLU A 376 8.05 -25.42 7.18
CA GLU A 376 7.67 -25.58 5.76
C GLU A 376 7.42 -24.25 5.05
N LEU A 377 6.90 -23.21 5.74
CA LEU A 377 6.66 -21.91 5.15
C LEU A 377 7.97 -21.16 4.86
N HIS A 378 8.95 -21.22 5.76
CA HIS A 378 10.28 -20.67 5.53
C HIS A 378 10.99 -21.39 4.38
N ARG A 379 10.95 -22.73 4.36
CA ARG A 379 11.55 -23.54 3.28
C ARG A 379 10.91 -23.26 1.93
N ALA A 380 9.58 -23.18 1.87
CA ALA A 380 8.84 -22.83 0.66
C ALA A 380 9.20 -21.42 0.17
N LYS A 381 9.35 -20.47 1.10
CA LYS A 381 9.74 -19.08 0.77
C LYS A 381 11.12 -19.02 0.16
N VAL A 382 12.10 -19.69 0.76
CA VAL A 382 13.47 -19.73 0.23
C VAL A 382 13.49 -20.35 -1.18
N LEU A 383 12.81 -21.48 -1.40
CA LEU A 383 12.71 -22.12 -2.72
C LEU A 383 12.02 -21.23 -3.75
N SER A 384 10.92 -20.57 -3.38
CA SER A 384 10.19 -19.67 -4.28
C SER A 384 10.99 -18.43 -4.69
N SER A 385 12.01 -18.06 -3.93
CA SER A 385 12.91 -16.94 -4.21
C SER A 385 14.01 -17.28 -5.23
N LEU A 386 14.21 -18.58 -5.51
CA LEU A 386 15.18 -19.00 -6.51
C LEU A 386 14.72 -18.66 -7.93
N LYS A 387 15.65 -18.16 -8.76
CA LYS A 387 15.40 -17.86 -10.17
C LYS A 387 14.91 -19.09 -10.96
N PHE A 388 15.42 -20.26 -10.60
CA PHE A 388 15.18 -21.54 -11.29
C PHE A 388 13.91 -22.27 -10.84
N CYS A 389 13.15 -21.72 -9.89
CA CYS A 389 11.89 -22.27 -9.42
C CYS A 389 10.71 -21.49 -10.01
N ASP A 390 9.78 -22.15 -10.71
CA ASP A 390 8.55 -21.53 -11.21
C ASP A 390 7.39 -21.72 -10.24
N TYR A 391 7.25 -22.92 -9.64
CA TYR A 391 6.15 -23.26 -8.75
C TYR A 391 6.64 -24.09 -7.55
N VAL A 392 6.10 -23.80 -6.38
CA VAL A 392 6.30 -24.58 -5.15
C VAL A 392 4.94 -25.09 -4.68
N ILE A 393 4.89 -26.36 -4.28
CA ILE A 393 3.73 -26.97 -3.64
C ILE A 393 4.17 -27.73 -2.40
N ILE A 394 3.45 -27.55 -1.28
CA ILE A 394 3.70 -28.30 -0.03
C ILE A 394 2.80 -29.52 0.01
N PHE A 395 3.34 -30.68 0.44
CA PHE A 395 2.57 -31.92 0.55
C PHE A 395 2.88 -32.71 1.83
N ASN A 396 1.87 -33.45 2.32
CA ASN A 396 1.91 -34.14 3.60
C ASN A 396 2.23 -35.63 3.53
N ASP A 397 2.16 -36.23 2.32
CA ASP A 397 2.37 -37.66 2.12
C ASP A 397 3.85 -38.04 2.29
N LYS A 398 4.11 -39.32 2.62
CA LYS A 398 5.50 -39.87 2.63
C LYS A 398 6.17 -39.77 1.27
N THR A 399 5.39 -39.90 0.19
CA THR A 399 5.89 -39.92 -1.19
C THR A 399 5.09 -38.91 -2.03
N PRO A 400 5.65 -38.34 -3.08
CA PRO A 400 4.96 -37.35 -3.93
C PRO A 400 3.99 -37.99 -4.94
N LEU A 401 3.70 -39.32 -4.85
CA LEU A 401 2.96 -40.03 -5.85
C LEU A 401 1.56 -39.47 -6.14
N SER A 402 0.83 -39.11 -5.10
CA SER A 402 -0.51 -38.52 -5.22
C SER A 402 -0.51 -37.22 -6.00
N ILE A 403 0.53 -36.38 -5.80
CA ILE A 403 0.71 -35.10 -6.50
C ILE A 403 1.13 -35.36 -7.95
N ILE A 404 2.08 -36.26 -8.20
CA ILE A 404 2.52 -36.60 -9.54
C ILE A 404 1.34 -37.04 -10.41
N LYS A 405 0.45 -37.88 -9.87
CA LYS A 405 -0.76 -38.35 -10.57
C LYS A 405 -1.75 -37.20 -10.90
N LYS A 406 -1.85 -36.22 -10.03
CA LYS A 406 -2.72 -35.03 -10.24
C LYS A 406 -2.13 -34.02 -11.21
N ILE A 407 -0.82 -33.76 -11.11
CA ILE A 407 -0.11 -32.78 -11.93
C ILE A 407 0.18 -33.33 -13.32
N LYS A 408 0.49 -34.61 -13.45
CA LYS A 408 0.94 -35.31 -14.69
C LYS A 408 2.10 -34.54 -15.36
N PRO A 409 3.28 -34.40 -14.71
CA PRO A 409 4.40 -33.67 -15.30
C PRO A 409 4.93 -34.39 -16.52
N ASP A 410 5.66 -33.66 -17.41
CA ASP A 410 6.31 -34.21 -18.61
C ASP A 410 7.70 -34.77 -18.27
N LEU A 411 8.31 -34.28 -17.17
CA LEU A 411 9.62 -34.68 -16.71
C LEU A 411 9.66 -34.77 -15.18
N ILE A 412 10.17 -35.86 -14.63
CA ILE A 412 10.56 -35.95 -13.21
C ILE A 412 12.08 -35.93 -13.11
N THR A 413 12.63 -35.01 -12.30
CA THR A 413 14.07 -34.98 -12.02
C THR A 413 14.37 -35.42 -10.60
N LYS A 414 15.51 -36.11 -10.42
CA LYS A 414 16.07 -36.54 -9.14
C LYS A 414 17.58 -36.41 -9.11
N GLY A 415 18.14 -36.15 -7.91
CA GLY A 415 19.59 -36.11 -7.71
C GLY A 415 20.26 -37.48 -7.87
N GLY A 416 21.58 -37.51 -8.08
CA GLY A 416 22.36 -38.69 -8.46
C GLY A 416 22.30 -39.91 -7.53
N ASP A 417 21.87 -39.73 -6.25
CA ASP A 417 21.62 -40.85 -5.31
C ASP A 417 20.58 -41.85 -5.82
N TYR A 418 19.92 -41.55 -6.94
CA TYR A 418 18.84 -42.35 -7.54
C TYR A 418 19.24 -42.99 -8.87
N LYS A 419 20.53 -42.91 -9.32
CA LYS A 419 20.97 -43.58 -10.57
C LYS A 419 20.67 -45.12 -10.57
N ASN A 420 20.71 -45.74 -9.37
CA ASN A 420 20.47 -47.16 -9.19
C ASN A 420 19.24 -47.49 -8.34
N LYS A 421 18.32 -46.49 -8.11
CA LYS A 421 17.11 -46.67 -7.30
C LYS A 421 15.88 -46.32 -8.12
N LYS A 422 14.79 -47.07 -7.94
CA LYS A 422 13.52 -46.79 -8.58
C LYS A 422 12.96 -45.43 -8.10
N ILE A 423 12.72 -44.51 -9.03
CA ILE A 423 12.21 -43.19 -8.74
C ILE A 423 10.68 -43.26 -8.58
N VAL A 424 10.18 -42.66 -7.50
CA VAL A 424 8.72 -42.59 -7.24
C VAL A 424 8.03 -41.85 -8.37
N GLY A 425 7.01 -42.45 -8.98
CA GLY A 425 6.28 -41.91 -10.12
C GLY A 425 6.81 -42.35 -11.49
N GLU A 426 7.89 -43.11 -11.57
CA GLU A 426 8.48 -43.58 -12.84
C GLU A 426 7.51 -44.39 -13.68
N ASN A 427 6.79 -45.34 -13.09
CA ASN A 427 5.81 -46.14 -13.82
C ASN A 427 4.58 -45.30 -14.24
N GLU A 428 4.21 -44.33 -13.41
CA GLU A 428 3.08 -43.48 -13.69
C GLU A 428 3.38 -42.49 -14.82
N ILE A 429 4.54 -41.84 -14.81
CA ILE A 429 4.88 -40.83 -15.81
C ILE A 429 4.94 -41.40 -17.23
N LYS A 430 5.40 -42.66 -17.36
CA LYS A 430 5.43 -43.39 -18.64
C LYS A 430 4.03 -43.58 -19.25
N LYS A 431 2.95 -43.64 -18.41
CA LYS A 431 1.57 -43.83 -18.90
C LYS A 431 1.03 -42.64 -19.70
N TRP A 432 1.59 -41.43 -19.54
CA TRP A 432 1.22 -40.25 -20.30
C TRP A 432 2.37 -39.69 -21.14
N GLY A 433 3.39 -40.53 -21.45
CA GLY A 433 4.48 -40.15 -22.37
C GLY A 433 5.59 -39.29 -21.76
N GLY A 434 5.60 -39.13 -20.45
CA GLY A 434 6.66 -38.37 -19.78
C GLY A 434 7.90 -39.23 -19.47
N SER A 435 8.96 -38.59 -19.01
CA SER A 435 10.27 -39.20 -18.76
C SER A 435 10.81 -38.88 -17.37
N VAL A 436 11.82 -39.65 -16.94
CA VAL A 436 12.53 -39.42 -15.67
C VAL A 436 14.01 -39.17 -15.99
N LEU A 437 14.61 -38.19 -15.31
CA LEU A 437 16.01 -37.82 -15.47
C LEU A 437 16.72 -37.80 -14.11
N ALA A 438 17.70 -38.67 -13.95
CA ALA A 438 18.62 -38.61 -12.82
C ALA A 438 19.77 -37.63 -13.13
N LEU A 439 19.95 -36.62 -12.31
CA LEU A 439 20.96 -35.57 -12.48
C LEU A 439 22.13 -35.83 -11.53
N ASP A 440 23.37 -35.72 -12.02
CA ASP A 440 24.54 -35.91 -11.20
C ASP A 440 24.63 -34.94 -10.02
N PHE A 441 25.08 -35.45 -8.88
CA PHE A 441 25.23 -34.71 -7.64
C PHE A 441 26.59 -34.01 -7.59
N VAL A 442 26.66 -32.86 -6.93
CA VAL A 442 27.94 -32.24 -6.58
C VAL A 442 28.46 -32.95 -5.35
N GLU A 443 29.57 -33.67 -5.48
CA GLU A 443 30.16 -34.46 -4.40
C GLU A 443 30.51 -33.63 -3.15
N GLY A 444 30.35 -34.22 -1.98
CA GLY A 444 30.81 -33.65 -0.70
C GLY A 444 29.80 -32.84 0.09
N LEU A 445 28.62 -32.48 -0.46
CA LEU A 445 27.64 -31.62 0.20
C LEU A 445 26.36 -32.37 0.61
N SER A 446 26.07 -32.46 1.91
CA SER A 446 24.76 -32.89 2.41
C SER A 446 24.35 -32.08 3.63
N SER A 447 23.02 -31.86 3.79
CA SER A 447 22.47 -31.18 4.96
C SER A 447 22.87 -31.84 6.29
N THR A 448 23.08 -33.14 6.32
CA THR A 448 23.53 -33.88 7.49
C THR A 448 25.00 -33.59 7.81
N LYS A 449 25.87 -33.53 6.78
CA LYS A 449 27.29 -33.16 6.97
C LYS A 449 27.45 -31.69 7.46
N ILE A 450 26.57 -30.80 7.04
CA ILE A 450 26.60 -29.41 7.51
C ILE A 450 26.23 -29.35 8.99
N LEU A 451 25.19 -30.07 9.39
CA LEU A 451 24.76 -30.11 10.81
C LEU A 451 25.77 -30.77 11.73
N ASN A 452 26.49 -31.78 11.28
CA ASN A 452 27.53 -32.45 12.08
C ASN A 452 28.80 -31.58 12.23
N LYS A 453 28.86 -30.41 11.58
CA LYS A 453 29.95 -29.43 11.71
C LYS A 453 29.59 -28.24 12.59
N LEU A 454 28.31 -28.12 12.97
CA LEU A 454 27.76 -27.15 13.93
C LEU A 454 27.61 -27.81 15.29
#